data_887a09098386a542bebd20a3094ac01c
#
_entry.id   887a09098386a542bebd20a3094ac01c
#
_cell.length_a   1.000
_cell.length_b   1.000
_cell.length_c   1.000
_cell.angle_alpha   90.00
_cell.angle_beta   90.00
_cell.angle_gamma   90.00
#
_symmetry.space_group_name_H-M   'P 1'
#
loop_
_entity.id
_entity.type
_entity.pdbx_description
1 polymer ?
#
loop_
_entity_poly.entity_id
_entity_poly.type
_entity_poly.pdbx_seq_one_letter_code
_entity_poly.pdbx_strand_id
1 'polypeptide(L)'
;MGRFRWAALSLLLIAAASVTAQSNFGVEMNLGVQAYKEAKFEEAIRHFQNATALQPQNEVAHLYLATAYAQQYIPGVDSPENVHVGEAAVSEYQKVLEVDPKSQNSLRGVAYLYLQMKKFDEAKAFYRQAIEIDPTDPESYYSIGVIDWTEAYSPRMKLREKLGLKPDEPLPIDAPGCWELRDSNQSVIKEGMDTMTRAIELRPDYDDAMAYMNLLYRERAEIQCNDPESRASDLAKADHWVDLTMGTKKKKIDGVKSNNSATPQ
;
A
#
# COMPACT_ATOMS: atom_id res chain seq x y z
N MET A 1 53.16 -26.07 -30.94
CA MET A 1 52.10 -26.81 -30.22
C MET A 1 51.84 -26.27 -28.81
N GLY A 2 51.90 -24.96 -28.57
CA GLY A 2 51.80 -24.36 -27.19
C GLY A 2 50.64 -23.39 -26.94
N ARG A 3 49.84 -23.06 -27.94
CA ARG A 3 48.81 -22.01 -27.80
C ARG A 3 47.40 -22.51 -27.36
N PHE A 4 47.13 -23.79 -27.45
CA PHE A 4 45.80 -24.36 -27.14
C PHE A 4 45.54 -24.73 -25.67
N ARG A 5 46.61 -24.83 -24.83
CA ARG A 5 46.47 -25.26 -23.45
C ARG A 5 46.03 -24.13 -22.49
N TRP A 6 46.28 -22.86 -22.81
CA TRP A 6 45.95 -21.73 -21.96
C TRP A 6 44.46 -21.33 -22.06
N ALA A 7 43.84 -21.51 -23.23
CA ALA A 7 42.42 -21.17 -23.42
C ALA A 7 41.48 -22.13 -22.68
N ALA A 8 41.88 -23.45 -22.57
CA ALA A 8 41.07 -24.42 -21.85
C ALA A 8 41.09 -24.26 -20.33
N LEU A 9 42.24 -23.79 -19.77
CA LEU A 9 42.33 -23.52 -18.33
C LEU A 9 41.56 -22.29 -17.92
N SER A 10 41.50 -21.24 -18.76
CA SER A 10 40.74 -20.02 -18.48
C SER A 10 39.24 -20.26 -18.48
N LEU A 11 38.74 -21.09 -19.39
CA LEU A 11 37.33 -21.49 -19.44
C LEU A 11 36.89 -22.34 -18.25
N LEU A 12 37.75 -23.25 -17.76
CA LEU A 12 37.50 -24.08 -16.59
C LEU A 12 37.44 -23.25 -15.27
N LEU A 13 38.30 -22.22 -15.14
CA LEU A 13 38.33 -21.34 -13.98
C LEU A 13 37.08 -20.42 -13.95
N ILE A 14 36.60 -19.94 -15.08
CA ILE A 14 35.38 -19.13 -15.16
C ILE A 14 34.14 -19.97 -14.81
N ALA A 15 34.07 -21.21 -15.31
CA ALA A 15 32.97 -22.12 -15.00
C ALA A 15 32.91 -22.51 -13.49
N ALA A 16 34.07 -22.76 -12.87
CA ALA A 16 34.13 -23.09 -11.44
C ALA A 16 33.72 -21.90 -10.55
N ALA A 17 34.17 -20.69 -10.90
CA ALA A 17 33.78 -19.48 -10.18
C ALA A 17 32.27 -19.19 -10.29
N SER A 18 31.66 -19.43 -11.43
CA SER A 18 30.21 -19.27 -11.64
C SER A 18 29.40 -20.28 -10.83
N VAL A 19 29.83 -21.51 -10.71
CA VAL A 19 29.16 -22.55 -9.91
C VAL A 19 29.23 -22.24 -8.41
N THR A 20 30.37 -21.76 -7.90
CA THR A 20 30.51 -21.38 -6.48
C THR A 20 29.68 -20.12 -6.15
N ALA A 21 29.65 -19.14 -7.03
CA ALA A 21 28.84 -17.95 -6.86
C ALA A 21 27.33 -18.30 -6.85
N GLN A 22 26.90 -19.20 -7.73
CA GLN A 22 25.51 -19.66 -7.76
C GLN A 22 25.10 -20.44 -6.51
N SER A 23 25.99 -21.31 -6.00
CA SER A 23 25.73 -22.03 -4.74
C SER A 23 25.65 -21.10 -3.54
N ASN A 24 26.52 -20.09 -3.47
CA ASN A 24 26.49 -19.11 -2.40
C ASN A 24 25.25 -18.21 -2.46
N PHE A 25 24.81 -17.79 -3.66
CA PHE A 25 23.57 -17.05 -3.85
C PHE A 25 22.36 -17.82 -3.28
N GLY A 26 22.21 -19.10 -3.65
CA GLY A 26 21.10 -19.92 -3.15
C GLY A 26 21.12 -20.10 -1.62
N VAL A 27 22.32 -20.21 -1.02
CA VAL A 27 22.47 -20.28 0.44
C VAL A 27 22.00 -18.98 1.09
N GLU A 28 22.48 -17.83 0.62
CA GLU A 28 22.09 -16.52 1.17
C GLU A 28 20.59 -16.28 1.02
N MET A 29 19.98 -16.58 -0.13
CA MET A 29 18.54 -16.48 -0.32
C MET A 29 17.75 -17.34 0.66
N ASN A 30 18.16 -18.61 0.87
CA ASN A 30 17.48 -19.53 1.79
C ASN A 30 17.59 -19.06 3.25
N LEU A 31 18.76 -18.60 3.68
CA LEU A 31 18.97 -18.05 5.02
C LEU A 31 18.14 -16.78 5.24
N GLY A 32 18.11 -15.89 4.24
CA GLY A 32 17.28 -14.68 4.28
C GLY A 32 15.78 -15.01 4.41
N VAL A 33 15.28 -15.97 3.63
CA VAL A 33 13.87 -16.42 3.71
C VAL A 33 13.56 -17.06 5.06
N GLN A 34 14.48 -17.84 5.60
CA GLN A 34 14.31 -18.43 6.93
C GLN A 34 14.24 -17.35 8.02
N ALA A 35 15.21 -16.43 8.04
CA ALA A 35 15.22 -15.31 8.97
C ALA A 35 13.96 -14.44 8.86
N TYR A 36 13.49 -14.17 7.62
CA TYR A 36 12.25 -13.43 7.38
C TYR A 36 11.03 -14.13 8.00
N LYS A 37 10.89 -15.46 7.80
CA LYS A 37 9.80 -16.26 8.40
C LYS A 37 9.82 -16.26 9.92
N GLU A 38 11.00 -16.12 10.52
CA GLU A 38 11.19 -16.02 11.96
C GLU A 38 11.05 -14.58 12.49
N ALA A 39 10.61 -13.63 11.63
CA ALA A 39 10.53 -12.19 11.90
C ALA A 39 11.87 -11.54 12.34
N LYS A 40 12.99 -12.13 11.98
CA LYS A 40 14.35 -11.61 12.19
C LYS A 40 14.74 -10.75 10.99
N PHE A 41 14.08 -9.60 10.84
CA PHE A 41 14.18 -8.80 9.62
C PHE A 41 15.57 -8.23 9.37
N GLU A 42 16.32 -7.84 10.40
CA GLU A 42 17.71 -7.39 10.26
C GLU A 42 18.63 -8.49 9.72
N GLU A 43 18.45 -9.71 10.19
CA GLU A 43 19.19 -10.87 9.71
C GLU A 43 18.80 -11.20 8.26
N ALA A 44 17.51 -11.15 7.95
CA ALA A 44 16.99 -11.34 6.58
C ALA A 44 17.57 -10.31 5.60
N ILE A 45 17.59 -9.02 5.98
CA ILE A 45 18.18 -7.93 5.18
C ILE A 45 19.64 -8.23 4.88
N ARG A 46 20.43 -8.61 5.88
CA ARG A 46 21.86 -8.90 5.68
C ARG A 46 22.08 -10.04 4.68
N HIS A 47 21.30 -11.11 4.78
CA HIS A 47 21.38 -12.22 3.84
C HIS A 47 20.94 -11.84 2.43
N PHE A 48 19.85 -11.09 2.30
CA PHE A 48 19.39 -10.60 0.98
C PHE A 48 20.36 -9.58 0.38
N GLN A 49 21.03 -8.73 1.18
CA GLN A 49 22.12 -7.87 0.71
C GLN A 49 23.29 -8.69 0.14
N ASN A 50 23.70 -9.76 0.83
CA ASN A 50 24.72 -10.67 0.31
C ASN A 50 24.27 -11.33 -1.00
N ALA A 51 23.01 -11.73 -1.09
CA ALA A 51 22.46 -12.30 -2.31
C ALA A 51 22.46 -11.30 -3.48
N THR A 52 22.03 -10.05 -3.26
CA THR A 52 22.06 -8.99 -4.29
C THR A 52 23.48 -8.62 -4.69
N ALA A 53 24.47 -8.69 -3.77
CA ALA A 53 25.87 -8.49 -4.10
C ALA A 53 26.44 -9.62 -4.99
N LEU A 54 25.97 -10.86 -4.81
CA LEU A 54 26.35 -12.01 -5.64
C LEU A 54 25.68 -11.99 -7.03
N GLN A 55 24.45 -11.50 -7.10
CA GLN A 55 23.67 -11.38 -8.34
C GLN A 55 22.95 -10.01 -8.42
N PRO A 56 23.65 -8.94 -8.84
CA PRO A 56 23.12 -7.58 -8.81
C PRO A 56 21.93 -7.30 -9.75
N GLN A 57 21.62 -8.20 -10.67
CA GLN A 57 20.48 -8.08 -11.59
C GLN A 57 19.34 -9.05 -11.25
N ASN A 58 19.43 -9.72 -10.09
CA ASN A 58 18.42 -10.70 -9.72
C ASN A 58 17.21 -10.00 -9.08
N GLU A 59 16.14 -9.87 -9.84
CA GLU A 59 14.90 -9.21 -9.41
C GLU A 59 14.28 -9.85 -8.15
N VAL A 60 14.38 -11.19 -8.03
CA VAL A 60 13.82 -11.90 -6.86
C VAL A 60 14.58 -11.51 -5.59
N ALA A 61 15.92 -11.41 -5.64
CA ALA A 61 16.71 -11.00 -4.49
C ALA A 61 16.41 -9.56 -4.07
N HIS A 62 16.29 -8.63 -5.03
CA HIS A 62 15.87 -7.26 -4.77
C HIS A 62 14.45 -7.17 -4.20
N LEU A 63 13.51 -7.97 -4.71
CA LEU A 63 12.15 -8.03 -4.20
C LEU A 63 12.09 -8.48 -2.72
N TYR A 64 12.84 -9.53 -2.37
CA TYR A 64 12.91 -9.99 -0.98
C TYR A 64 13.60 -8.98 -0.07
N LEU A 65 14.69 -8.34 -0.54
CA LEU A 65 15.38 -7.29 0.21
C LEU A 65 14.45 -6.09 0.46
N ALA A 66 13.76 -5.61 -0.57
CA ALA A 66 12.78 -4.55 -0.46
C ALA A 66 11.68 -4.88 0.56
N THR A 67 11.14 -6.11 0.47
CA THR A 67 10.09 -6.57 1.38
C THR A 67 10.60 -6.65 2.83
N ALA A 68 11.84 -7.09 3.06
CA ALA A 68 12.43 -7.16 4.39
C ALA A 68 12.65 -5.75 4.99
N TYR A 69 13.13 -4.79 4.19
CA TYR A 69 13.20 -3.38 4.62
C TYR A 69 11.82 -2.80 4.91
N ALA A 70 10.81 -3.06 4.08
CA ALA A 70 9.46 -2.58 4.28
C ALA A 70 8.83 -3.07 5.59
N GLN A 71 9.19 -4.27 6.07
CA GLN A 71 8.76 -4.79 7.37
C GLN A 71 9.42 -4.08 8.56
N GLN A 72 10.58 -3.49 8.37
CA GLN A 72 11.26 -2.71 9.42
C GLN A 72 10.81 -1.25 9.48
N TYR A 73 10.24 -0.73 8.40
CA TYR A 73 9.77 0.65 8.36
C TYR A 73 8.57 0.85 9.31
N ILE A 74 8.68 1.83 10.21
CA ILE A 74 7.64 2.15 11.20
C ILE A 74 6.93 3.44 10.77
N PRO A 75 5.66 3.37 10.34
CA PRO A 75 4.91 4.55 9.94
C PRO A 75 4.82 5.60 11.05
N GLY A 76 5.05 6.88 10.68
CA GLY A 76 4.94 8.01 11.60
C GLY A 76 6.15 8.23 12.52
N VAL A 77 7.21 7.44 12.38
CA VAL A 77 8.49 7.66 13.08
C VAL A 77 9.46 8.39 12.15
N ASP A 78 9.79 9.64 12.48
CA ASP A 78 10.64 10.53 11.67
C ASP A 78 12.13 10.47 12.08
N SER A 79 12.62 9.33 12.61
CA SER A 79 14.04 9.18 12.87
C SER A 79 14.82 8.99 11.54
N PRO A 80 16.07 9.51 11.44
CA PRO A 80 16.90 9.34 10.24
C PRO A 80 17.07 7.87 9.83
N GLU A 81 17.17 6.98 10.81
CA GLU A 81 17.32 5.53 10.60
C GLU A 81 16.05 4.94 9.97
N ASN A 82 14.88 5.31 10.49
CA ASN A 82 13.61 4.82 9.96
C ASN A 82 13.32 5.36 8.54
N VAL A 83 13.61 6.64 8.30
CA VAL A 83 13.50 7.24 6.97
C VAL A 83 14.42 6.50 5.99
N HIS A 84 15.67 6.24 6.38
CA HIS A 84 16.62 5.49 5.55
C HIS A 84 16.11 4.07 5.22
N VAL A 85 15.53 3.36 6.19
CA VAL A 85 14.95 2.02 5.96
C VAL A 85 13.83 2.07 4.92
N GLY A 86 12.93 3.04 5.01
CA GLY A 86 11.85 3.22 4.04
C GLY A 86 12.36 3.56 2.64
N GLU A 87 13.34 4.47 2.54
CA GLU A 87 13.96 4.84 1.26
C GLU A 87 14.75 3.69 0.65
N ALA A 88 15.43 2.87 1.46
CA ALA A 88 16.10 1.67 1.01
C ALA A 88 15.11 0.66 0.43
N ALA A 89 13.96 0.45 1.08
CA ALA A 89 12.90 -0.41 0.57
C ALA A 89 12.39 0.07 -0.80
N VAL A 90 12.10 1.37 -0.94
CA VAL A 90 11.68 1.98 -2.22
C VAL A 90 12.73 1.76 -3.29
N SER A 91 14.00 2.02 -2.99
CA SER A 91 15.12 1.85 -3.93
C SER A 91 15.24 0.40 -4.43
N GLU A 92 15.10 -0.58 -3.55
CA GLU A 92 15.18 -1.99 -3.94
C GLU A 92 13.98 -2.43 -4.80
N TYR A 93 12.74 -1.98 -4.49
CA TYR A 93 11.59 -2.19 -5.38
C TYR A 93 11.78 -1.53 -6.75
N GLN A 94 12.36 -0.32 -6.80
CA GLN A 94 12.64 0.36 -8.07
C GLN A 94 13.65 -0.42 -8.94
N LYS A 95 14.66 -1.05 -8.36
CA LYS A 95 15.57 -1.95 -9.10
C LYS A 95 14.83 -3.15 -9.71
N VAL A 96 13.82 -3.69 -9.04
CA VAL A 96 12.94 -4.71 -9.64
C VAL A 96 12.20 -4.12 -10.84
N LEU A 97 11.66 -2.90 -10.73
CA LEU A 97 10.91 -2.23 -11.79
C LEU A 97 11.80 -1.82 -12.99
N GLU A 98 13.10 -1.66 -12.81
CA GLU A 98 14.07 -1.48 -13.91
C GLU A 98 14.18 -2.74 -14.78
N VAL A 99 14.03 -3.94 -14.20
CA VAL A 99 14.08 -5.23 -14.90
C VAL A 99 12.70 -5.66 -15.38
N ASP A 100 11.71 -5.60 -14.49
CA ASP A 100 10.29 -5.89 -14.79
C ASP A 100 9.40 -4.68 -14.44
N PRO A 101 9.16 -3.77 -15.39
CA PRO A 101 8.29 -2.60 -15.18
C PRO A 101 6.83 -2.94 -14.86
N LYS A 102 6.43 -4.21 -15.01
CA LYS A 102 5.08 -4.71 -14.73
C LYS A 102 4.97 -5.51 -13.43
N SER A 103 6.02 -5.53 -12.62
CA SER A 103 6.01 -6.20 -11.33
C SER A 103 4.95 -5.60 -10.39
N GLN A 104 3.79 -6.24 -10.30
CA GLN A 104 2.67 -5.82 -9.43
C GLN A 104 3.11 -5.67 -7.96
N ASN A 105 3.91 -6.62 -7.47
CA ASN A 105 4.38 -6.59 -6.09
C ASN A 105 5.25 -5.36 -5.83
N SER A 106 6.13 -4.99 -6.78
CA SER A 106 7.00 -3.84 -6.63
C SER A 106 6.25 -2.51 -6.77
N LEU A 107 5.34 -2.39 -7.74
CA LEU A 107 4.49 -1.20 -7.89
C LEU A 107 3.69 -0.93 -6.62
N ARG A 108 3.00 -1.95 -6.08
CA ARG A 108 2.21 -1.83 -4.85
C ARG A 108 3.10 -1.63 -3.62
N GLY A 109 4.28 -2.25 -3.59
CA GLY A 109 5.24 -2.07 -2.51
C GLY A 109 5.74 -0.63 -2.40
N VAL A 110 6.13 -0.02 -3.53
CA VAL A 110 6.51 1.41 -3.60
C VAL A 110 5.33 2.30 -3.21
N ALA A 111 4.13 2.03 -3.79
CA ALA A 111 2.93 2.81 -3.50
C ALA A 111 2.57 2.79 -2.01
N TYR A 112 2.61 1.61 -1.39
CA TYR A 112 2.36 1.44 0.04
C TYR A 112 3.36 2.23 0.90
N LEU A 113 4.65 2.15 0.60
CA LEU A 113 5.68 2.90 1.33
C LEU A 113 5.48 4.41 1.20
N TYR A 114 5.19 4.90 -0.01
CA TYR A 114 4.89 6.33 -0.21
C TYR A 114 3.62 6.76 0.54
N LEU A 115 2.58 5.92 0.58
CA LEU A 115 1.39 6.17 1.41
C LEU A 115 1.77 6.29 2.89
N GLN A 116 2.57 5.36 3.43
CA GLN A 116 3.01 5.39 4.83
C GLN A 116 3.90 6.60 5.14
N MET A 117 4.66 7.10 4.16
CA MET A 117 5.47 8.32 4.22
C MET A 117 4.66 9.60 3.98
N LYS A 118 3.35 9.50 3.77
CA LYS A 118 2.44 10.61 3.42
C LYS A 118 2.82 11.33 2.11
N LYS A 119 3.54 10.66 1.22
CA LYS A 119 3.83 11.09 -0.15
C LYS A 119 2.68 10.66 -1.05
N PHE A 120 1.53 11.34 -0.93
CA PHE A 120 0.25 10.89 -1.48
C PHE A 120 0.22 10.91 -3.01
N ASP A 121 0.77 11.93 -3.65
CA ASP A 121 0.83 12.03 -5.12
C ASP A 121 1.64 10.88 -5.71
N GLU A 122 2.81 10.59 -5.14
CA GLU A 122 3.66 9.48 -5.58
C GLU A 122 2.99 8.14 -5.33
N ALA A 123 2.34 7.95 -4.17
CA ALA A 123 1.60 6.73 -3.86
C ALA A 123 0.48 6.48 -4.88
N LYS A 124 -0.34 7.49 -5.17
CA LYS A 124 -1.42 7.39 -6.17
C LYS A 124 -0.88 7.10 -7.57
N ALA A 125 0.26 7.70 -7.96
CA ALA A 125 0.88 7.43 -9.25
C ALA A 125 1.27 5.96 -9.42
N PHE A 126 1.88 5.33 -8.40
CA PHE A 126 2.25 3.92 -8.43
C PHE A 126 1.04 2.98 -8.33
N TYR A 127 0.02 3.30 -7.52
CA TYR A 127 -1.22 2.52 -7.50
C TYR A 127 -1.96 2.58 -8.85
N ARG A 128 -1.99 3.73 -9.53
CA ARG A 128 -2.57 3.83 -10.89
C ARG A 128 -1.81 2.97 -11.90
N GLN A 129 -0.47 2.93 -11.85
CA GLN A 129 0.32 2.02 -12.69
C GLN A 129 -0.01 0.55 -12.38
N ALA A 130 -0.18 0.18 -11.11
CA ALA A 130 -0.61 -1.16 -10.72
C ALA A 130 -1.99 -1.51 -11.30
N ILE A 131 -2.96 -0.57 -11.27
CA ILE A 131 -4.30 -0.72 -11.85
C ILE A 131 -4.25 -0.86 -13.38
N GLU A 132 -3.36 -0.13 -14.07
CA GLU A 132 -3.20 -0.26 -15.53
C GLU A 132 -2.76 -1.67 -15.93
N ILE A 133 -1.96 -2.34 -15.08
CA ILE A 133 -1.48 -3.70 -15.32
C ILE A 133 -2.53 -4.74 -14.90
N ASP A 134 -3.13 -4.55 -13.72
CA ASP A 134 -4.20 -5.41 -13.20
C ASP A 134 -5.41 -4.58 -12.76
N PRO A 135 -6.37 -4.31 -13.66
CA PRO A 135 -7.57 -3.57 -13.33
C PRO A 135 -8.58 -4.35 -12.46
N THR A 136 -8.22 -5.56 -12.04
CA THR A 136 -9.04 -6.42 -11.17
C THR A 136 -8.52 -6.50 -9.74
N ASP A 137 -7.44 -5.77 -9.40
CA ASP A 137 -6.90 -5.67 -8.04
C ASP A 137 -7.69 -4.68 -7.18
N PRO A 138 -8.56 -5.12 -6.24
CA PRO A 138 -9.35 -4.23 -5.41
C PRO A 138 -8.51 -3.43 -4.41
N GLU A 139 -7.31 -3.92 -4.03
CA GLU A 139 -6.44 -3.28 -3.05
C GLU A 139 -5.87 -1.95 -3.54
N SER A 140 -5.49 -1.87 -4.82
CA SER A 140 -4.97 -0.63 -5.40
C SER A 140 -6.05 0.47 -5.45
N TYR A 141 -7.29 0.12 -5.81
CA TYR A 141 -8.43 1.05 -5.79
C TYR A 141 -8.75 1.50 -4.36
N TYR A 142 -8.81 0.57 -3.43
CA TYR A 142 -9.02 0.86 -2.01
C TYR A 142 -7.97 1.82 -1.47
N SER A 143 -6.69 1.57 -1.77
CA SER A 143 -5.59 2.40 -1.28
C SER A 143 -5.66 3.83 -1.81
N ILE A 144 -6.04 4.06 -3.08
CA ILE A 144 -6.29 5.39 -3.62
C ILE A 144 -7.42 6.07 -2.85
N GLY A 145 -8.54 5.40 -2.63
CA GLY A 145 -9.67 5.98 -1.90
C GLY A 145 -9.35 6.29 -0.42
N VAL A 146 -8.45 5.53 0.23
CA VAL A 146 -7.93 5.86 1.57
C VAL A 146 -7.11 7.15 1.54
N ILE A 147 -6.26 7.32 0.51
CA ILE A 147 -5.48 8.54 0.33
C ILE A 147 -6.43 9.73 0.13
N ASP A 148 -7.41 9.59 -0.75
CA ASP A 148 -8.37 10.65 -1.07
C ASP A 148 -9.17 11.09 0.16
N TRP A 149 -9.63 10.13 0.97
CA TRP A 149 -10.26 10.47 2.25
C TRP A 149 -9.30 11.24 3.17
N THR A 150 -8.03 10.82 3.25
CA THR A 150 -7.02 11.48 4.10
C THR A 150 -6.74 12.90 3.64
N GLU A 151 -6.67 13.12 2.33
CA GLU A 151 -6.48 14.44 1.71
C GLU A 151 -7.70 15.35 1.95
N ALA A 152 -8.92 14.84 1.88
CA ALA A 152 -10.14 15.59 2.17
C ALA A 152 -10.30 15.91 3.67
N TYR A 153 -9.94 14.98 4.53
CA TYR A 153 -10.07 15.11 5.98
C TYR A 153 -9.25 16.27 6.56
N SER A 154 -8.00 16.41 6.13
CA SER A 154 -7.06 17.38 6.72
C SER A 154 -7.50 18.84 6.55
N PRO A 155 -7.89 19.35 5.37
CA PRO A 155 -8.40 20.72 5.20
C PRO A 155 -9.68 20.98 6.02
N ARG A 156 -10.58 19.99 6.09
CA ARG A 156 -11.80 20.10 6.89
C ARG A 156 -11.48 20.26 8.38
N MET A 157 -10.54 19.49 8.92
CA MET A 157 -10.14 19.62 10.32
C MET A 157 -9.50 20.97 10.62
N LYS A 158 -8.69 21.51 9.70
CA LYS A 158 -8.14 22.87 9.81
C LYS A 158 -9.22 23.95 9.83
N LEU A 159 -10.26 23.80 8.99
CA LEU A 159 -11.40 24.73 9.00
C LEU A 159 -12.17 24.67 10.32
N ARG A 160 -12.40 23.44 10.86
CA ARG A 160 -13.06 23.27 12.17
C ARG A 160 -12.28 23.95 13.29
N GLU A 161 -10.97 23.74 13.33
CA GLU A 161 -10.08 24.38 14.31
C GLU A 161 -10.16 25.91 14.21
N LYS A 162 -10.11 26.45 12.99
CA LYS A 162 -10.24 27.91 12.74
C LYS A 162 -11.57 28.47 13.23
N LEU A 163 -12.64 27.68 13.17
CA LEU A 163 -13.98 28.05 13.65
C LEU A 163 -14.18 27.78 15.16
N GLY A 164 -13.20 27.22 15.86
CA GLY A 164 -13.29 26.87 17.26
C GLY A 164 -14.25 25.71 17.57
N LEU A 165 -14.56 24.86 16.59
CA LEU A 165 -15.47 23.72 16.73
C LEU A 165 -14.74 22.51 17.34
N LYS A 166 -15.49 21.70 18.09
CA LYS A 166 -14.98 20.40 18.59
C LYS A 166 -14.80 19.41 17.43
N PRO A 167 -13.95 18.38 17.59
CA PRO A 167 -13.67 17.41 16.54
C PRO A 167 -14.90 16.64 16.00
N ASP A 168 -15.92 16.44 16.83
CA ASP A 168 -17.18 15.73 16.52
C ASP A 168 -18.34 16.67 16.14
N GLU A 169 -18.16 17.99 16.29
CA GLU A 169 -19.19 18.98 15.98
C GLU A 169 -19.25 19.23 14.46
N PRO A 170 -20.42 19.11 13.80
CA PRO A 170 -20.52 19.32 12.37
C PRO A 170 -20.21 20.76 11.98
N LEU A 171 -19.67 20.98 10.76
CA LEU A 171 -19.54 22.34 10.22
C LEU A 171 -20.92 22.97 10.10
N PRO A 172 -21.12 24.25 10.52
CA PRO A 172 -22.33 24.98 10.17
C PRO A 172 -22.53 24.99 8.65
N ILE A 173 -23.77 24.91 8.19
CA ILE A 173 -24.07 24.81 6.76
C ILE A 173 -23.68 26.07 5.99
N ASP A 174 -23.67 27.19 6.69
CA ASP A 174 -23.26 28.52 6.22
C ASP A 174 -21.85 28.91 6.72
N ALA A 175 -21.03 27.93 7.12
CA ALA A 175 -19.72 28.16 7.70
C ALA A 175 -18.85 29.06 6.80
N PRO A 176 -18.22 30.11 7.33
CA PRO A 176 -17.19 30.84 6.60
C PRO A 176 -16.06 29.89 6.16
N GLY A 177 -15.73 29.92 4.86
CA GLY A 177 -14.72 29.02 4.27
C GLY A 177 -15.27 27.68 3.75
N CYS A 178 -16.59 27.44 3.83
CA CYS A 178 -17.20 26.24 3.29
C CYS A 178 -16.96 26.10 1.77
N TRP A 179 -17.10 27.19 1.02
CA TRP A 179 -16.92 27.16 -0.45
C TRP A 179 -15.47 26.88 -0.83
N GLU A 180 -14.50 27.45 -0.14
CA GLU A 180 -13.07 27.16 -0.36
C GLU A 180 -12.77 25.69 -0.03
N LEU A 181 -13.36 25.16 1.04
CA LEU A 181 -13.23 23.73 1.38
C LEU A 181 -13.86 22.86 0.30
N ARG A 182 -15.02 23.23 -0.22
CA ARG A 182 -15.69 22.53 -1.34
C ARG A 182 -14.81 22.51 -2.57
N ASP A 183 -14.30 23.66 -2.98
CA ASP A 183 -13.47 23.81 -4.19
C ASP A 183 -12.19 22.96 -4.09
N SER A 184 -11.58 22.85 -2.90
CA SER A 184 -10.39 22.03 -2.68
C SER A 184 -10.71 20.54 -2.63
N ASN A 185 -11.84 20.14 -2.03
CA ASN A 185 -12.09 18.74 -1.66
C ASN A 185 -13.02 17.98 -2.61
N GLN A 186 -13.84 18.68 -3.41
CA GLN A 186 -14.89 18.05 -4.22
C GLN A 186 -14.32 16.99 -5.19
N SER A 187 -13.22 17.28 -5.88
CA SER A 187 -12.61 16.36 -6.85
C SER A 187 -12.01 15.15 -6.16
N VAL A 188 -11.32 15.36 -5.05
CA VAL A 188 -10.68 14.32 -4.25
C VAL A 188 -11.72 13.38 -3.64
N ILE A 189 -12.78 13.92 -3.03
CA ILE A 189 -13.89 13.12 -2.50
C ILE A 189 -14.56 12.31 -3.62
N LYS A 190 -14.75 12.90 -4.81
CA LYS A 190 -15.32 12.18 -5.94
C LYS A 190 -14.43 11.03 -6.40
N GLU A 191 -13.13 11.24 -6.57
CA GLU A 191 -12.18 10.19 -6.93
C GLU A 191 -12.20 9.07 -5.90
N GLY A 192 -12.15 9.41 -4.60
CA GLY A 192 -12.21 8.44 -3.51
C GLY A 192 -13.48 7.59 -3.52
N MET A 193 -14.63 8.20 -3.80
CA MET A 193 -15.89 7.46 -3.92
C MET A 193 -15.92 6.55 -5.15
N ASP A 194 -15.40 7.00 -6.29
CA ASP A 194 -15.33 6.20 -7.52
C ASP A 194 -14.40 4.99 -7.32
N THR A 195 -13.22 5.19 -6.71
CA THR A 195 -12.26 4.11 -6.45
C THR A 195 -12.77 3.13 -5.39
N MET A 196 -13.40 3.59 -4.30
CA MET A 196 -14.04 2.71 -3.32
C MET A 196 -15.17 1.91 -3.93
N THR A 197 -15.99 2.51 -4.80
CA THR A 197 -17.04 1.80 -5.55
C THR A 197 -16.42 0.66 -6.36
N ARG A 198 -15.34 0.94 -7.08
CA ARG A 198 -14.65 -0.08 -7.88
C ARG A 198 -14.05 -1.19 -7.04
N ALA A 199 -13.45 -0.87 -5.89
CA ALA A 199 -12.93 -1.87 -4.94
C ALA A 199 -14.04 -2.81 -4.43
N ILE A 200 -15.22 -2.26 -4.10
CA ILE A 200 -16.38 -3.03 -3.62
C ILE A 200 -17.00 -3.87 -4.75
N GLU A 201 -17.09 -3.35 -5.99
CA GLU A 201 -17.52 -4.15 -7.16
C GLU A 201 -16.64 -5.36 -7.39
N LEU A 202 -15.30 -5.20 -7.26
CA LEU A 202 -14.32 -6.27 -7.43
C LEU A 202 -14.32 -7.26 -6.25
N ARG A 203 -14.62 -6.77 -5.04
CA ARG A 203 -14.72 -7.58 -3.81
C ARG A 203 -15.96 -7.18 -3.03
N PRO A 204 -17.12 -7.83 -3.29
CA PRO A 204 -18.40 -7.46 -2.67
C PRO A 204 -18.47 -7.59 -1.14
N ASP A 205 -17.53 -8.26 -0.51
CA ASP A 205 -17.40 -8.39 0.93
C ASP A 205 -16.26 -7.54 1.54
N TYR A 206 -15.83 -6.49 0.81
CA TYR A 206 -14.74 -5.62 1.25
C TYR A 206 -15.25 -4.60 2.29
N ASP A 207 -15.39 -5.05 3.52
CA ASP A 207 -15.93 -4.26 4.63
C ASP A 207 -15.10 -3.01 4.97
N ASP A 208 -13.79 -3.02 4.78
CA ASP A 208 -12.95 -1.83 4.98
C ASP A 208 -13.23 -0.77 3.90
N ALA A 209 -13.40 -1.15 2.63
CA ALA A 209 -13.78 -0.21 1.59
C ALA A 209 -15.20 0.39 1.83
N MET A 210 -16.13 -0.44 2.33
CA MET A 210 -17.47 0.04 2.75
C MET A 210 -17.38 1.05 3.90
N ALA A 211 -16.48 0.82 4.87
CA ALA A 211 -16.25 1.74 5.97
C ALA A 211 -15.70 3.09 5.49
N TYR A 212 -14.77 3.09 4.53
CA TYR A 212 -14.27 4.34 3.92
C TYR A 212 -15.31 5.02 3.04
N MET A 213 -16.20 4.29 2.38
CA MET A 213 -17.33 4.88 1.66
C MET A 213 -18.23 5.70 2.59
N ASN A 214 -18.55 5.18 3.80
CA ASN A 214 -19.25 5.95 4.82
C ASN A 214 -18.50 7.25 5.16
N LEU A 215 -17.19 7.18 5.38
CA LEU A 215 -16.37 8.35 5.72
C LEU A 215 -16.37 9.38 4.59
N LEU A 216 -16.24 8.96 3.32
CA LEU A 216 -16.28 9.84 2.16
C LEU A 216 -17.65 10.52 1.99
N TYR A 217 -18.77 9.83 2.25
CA TYR A 217 -20.08 10.45 2.27
C TYR A 217 -20.20 11.51 3.38
N ARG A 218 -19.59 11.29 4.54
CA ARG A 218 -19.53 12.31 5.60
C ARG A 218 -18.66 13.51 5.19
N GLU A 219 -17.51 13.29 4.56
CA GLU A 219 -16.70 14.40 4.01
C GLU A 219 -17.51 15.19 2.96
N ARG A 220 -18.27 14.50 2.09
CA ARG A 220 -19.12 15.16 1.09
C ARG A 220 -20.25 15.97 1.72
N ALA A 221 -20.85 15.47 2.79
CA ALA A 221 -21.89 16.19 3.54
C ALA A 221 -21.36 17.50 4.15
N GLU A 222 -20.12 17.53 4.59
CA GLU A 222 -19.49 18.73 5.19
C GLU A 222 -19.20 19.83 4.16
N ILE A 223 -19.16 19.52 2.86
CA ILE A 223 -18.96 20.49 1.77
C ILE A 223 -20.24 20.86 1.03
N GLN A 224 -21.43 20.48 1.55
CA GLN A 224 -22.76 20.89 1.02
C GLN A 224 -23.14 22.27 1.57
N CYS A 225 -22.42 23.30 1.09
CA CYS A 225 -22.57 24.66 1.56
C CYS A 225 -23.95 25.23 1.25
N ASN A 226 -24.68 25.69 2.28
CA ASN A 226 -26.06 26.22 2.17
C ASN A 226 -27.07 25.26 1.51
N ASP A 227 -26.81 23.96 1.49
CA ASP A 227 -27.68 22.92 0.95
C ASP A 227 -27.99 21.84 1.99
N PRO A 228 -28.98 22.09 2.89
CA PRO A 228 -29.32 21.13 3.95
C PRO A 228 -29.92 19.83 3.41
N GLU A 229 -30.56 19.86 2.25
CA GLU A 229 -31.17 18.67 1.65
C GLU A 229 -30.11 17.70 1.12
N SER A 230 -29.16 18.19 0.32
CA SER A 230 -28.03 17.41 -0.15
C SER A 230 -27.18 16.87 1.02
N ARG A 231 -26.95 17.69 2.05
CA ARG A 231 -26.25 17.27 3.27
C ARG A 231 -26.96 16.12 3.97
N ALA A 232 -28.27 16.22 4.20
CA ALA A 232 -29.05 15.17 4.84
C ALA A 232 -29.05 13.88 4.00
N SER A 233 -29.16 14.01 2.67
CA SER A 233 -29.05 12.86 1.75
C SER A 233 -27.70 12.15 1.85
N ASP A 234 -26.60 12.90 1.93
CA ASP A 234 -25.25 12.31 2.06
C ASP A 234 -25.07 11.63 3.41
N LEU A 235 -25.56 12.21 4.52
CA LEU A 235 -25.53 11.59 5.83
C LEU A 235 -26.33 10.28 5.89
N ALA A 236 -27.52 10.26 5.27
CA ALA A 236 -28.33 9.03 5.17
C ALA A 236 -27.62 7.93 4.39
N LYS A 237 -26.88 8.28 3.31
CA LYS A 237 -26.05 7.33 2.57
C LYS A 237 -24.84 6.86 3.40
N ALA A 238 -24.24 7.75 4.17
CA ALA A 238 -23.17 7.38 5.09
C ALA A 238 -23.66 6.32 6.11
N ASP A 239 -24.82 6.53 6.72
CA ASP A 239 -25.39 5.59 7.69
C ASP A 239 -25.74 4.24 7.04
N HIS A 240 -26.27 4.25 5.81
CA HIS A 240 -26.48 3.02 5.04
C HIS A 240 -25.18 2.21 4.85
N TRP A 241 -24.04 2.87 4.57
CA TRP A 241 -22.75 2.20 4.44
C TRP A 241 -22.24 1.63 5.78
N VAL A 242 -22.57 2.26 6.92
CA VAL A 242 -22.31 1.67 8.25
C VAL A 242 -23.05 0.34 8.40
N ASP A 243 -24.35 0.31 8.07
CA ASP A 243 -25.16 -0.90 8.16
C ASP A 243 -24.62 -2.03 7.28
N LEU A 244 -24.23 -1.73 6.04
CA LEU A 244 -23.61 -2.69 5.12
C LEU A 244 -22.29 -3.23 5.68
N THR A 245 -21.43 -2.37 6.20
CA THR A 245 -20.15 -2.74 6.82
C THR A 245 -20.37 -3.70 7.99
N MET A 246 -21.28 -3.35 8.90
CA MET A 246 -21.58 -4.17 10.09
C MET A 246 -22.20 -5.51 9.70
N GLY A 247 -23.10 -5.51 8.73
CA GLY A 247 -23.71 -6.73 8.20
C GLY A 247 -22.69 -7.68 7.57
N THR A 248 -21.73 -7.11 6.80
CA THR A 248 -20.65 -7.87 6.15
C THR A 248 -19.69 -8.46 7.19
N LYS A 249 -19.25 -7.67 8.19
CA LYS A 249 -18.40 -8.15 9.30
C LYS A 249 -19.07 -9.28 10.08
N LYS A 250 -20.36 -9.14 10.37
CA LYS A 250 -21.13 -10.21 11.07
C LYS A 250 -21.14 -11.50 10.25
N LYS A 251 -21.43 -11.45 8.95
CA LYS A 251 -21.43 -12.63 8.07
C LYS A 251 -20.06 -13.33 8.05
N LYS A 252 -18.96 -12.58 7.99
CA LYS A 252 -17.59 -13.12 8.03
C LYS A 252 -17.34 -13.87 9.36
N ILE A 253 -17.72 -13.28 10.50
CA ILE A 253 -17.55 -13.90 11.82
C ILE A 253 -18.39 -15.19 11.95
N ASP A 254 -19.64 -15.16 11.51
CA ASP A 254 -20.53 -16.31 11.60
C ASP A 254 -20.09 -17.45 10.67
N GLY A 255 -19.57 -17.13 9.48
CA GLY A 255 -18.96 -18.09 8.55
C GLY A 255 -17.72 -18.79 9.12
N VAL A 256 -16.84 -18.05 9.82
CA VAL A 256 -15.68 -18.63 10.51
C VAL A 256 -16.08 -19.58 11.63
N LYS A 257 -17.12 -19.24 12.43
CA LYS A 257 -17.64 -20.09 13.50
C LYS A 257 -18.23 -21.40 12.97
N SER A 258 -18.98 -21.35 11.87
CA SER A 258 -19.58 -22.54 11.25
C SER A 258 -18.51 -23.50 10.71
N ASN A 259 -17.43 -22.99 10.11
CA ASN A 259 -16.35 -23.81 9.60
C ASN A 259 -15.53 -24.48 10.72
N ASN A 260 -15.31 -23.77 11.84
CA ASN A 260 -14.59 -24.34 13.00
C ASN A 260 -15.42 -25.40 13.77
N SER A 261 -16.75 -25.36 13.69
CA SER A 261 -17.64 -26.34 14.30
C SER A 261 -17.85 -27.61 13.44
N ALA A 262 -17.43 -27.56 12.15
CA ALA A 262 -17.59 -28.66 11.22
C ALA A 262 -16.31 -29.55 11.08
N THR A 263 -15.25 -29.30 11.86
CA THR A 263 -14.06 -30.17 11.88
C THR A 263 -14.32 -31.31 12.88
N PRO A 264 -14.46 -32.56 12.46
CA PRO A 264 -14.60 -33.72 13.39
C PRO A 264 -13.27 -33.92 14.13
N GLN A 265 -13.39 -34.23 15.43
CA GLN A 265 -12.26 -34.68 16.28
C GLN A 265 -11.74 -36.04 15.81
#